data_185d571cc264d6573fbed55539909027
#
_entry.id   185d571cc264d6573fbed55539909027
#
_cell.length_a   1.000
_cell.length_b   1.000
_cell.length_c   1.000
_cell.angle_alpha   90.00
_cell.angle_beta   90.00
_cell.angle_gamma   90.00
#
_symmetry.space_group_name_H-M   'P 1'
#
loop_
_entity.id
_entity.type
_entity.pdbx_description
1 polymer ?
#
loop_
_entity_poly.entity_id
_entity_poly.type
_entity_poly.pdbx_seq_one_letter_code
_entity_poly.pdbx_strand_id
1 'polypeptide(L)'
;MKPRSSAEGVVVASVRARTAAATAGLRPGDRVLAINGHALRDAIDFRFHGGDERLALSVERDGARHALRLARRPGADLGVELEAPRAGEIATCANKCVFCFIHQLPKGMRKSLYVKDDDFRLSFLHGNYITLTDLEEAELTRIVEQRLSPLYVSVHATDPALRWELLGRPRASAEILPRLERLAKAGIRMHAQVVLCPGLNDGAHLERTVRELAPLHPHVATTAVVPVGLTRHRERLPALRTLTDQEACALVGTVAAWQSEFQARLGSRFVFLGDEVYLQAALPLPEADAYEGFAVAEDGIGLVRRFEDGVERARRRRRAAGRPLDVTLVSGSLYAPRLARLVASIPGATARVAAVANRFFGGTVSVAGLLTGEDIARHLATLPTLGEAVVVPAVALRDRDGVFLDDMSPADLAAAVGVPVRVVEPEPRALLSAVCSAP
;
A
#
# COMPACT_ATOMS: atom_id res chain seq x y z
N MET A 1 -0.29 -29.57 -1.17
CA MET A 1 0.06 -28.41 -0.34
C MET A 1 0.87 -28.90 0.84
N LYS A 2 2.08 -28.38 1.10
CA LYS A 2 2.77 -28.67 2.36
C LYS A 2 2.02 -27.92 3.47
N PRO A 3 1.77 -28.57 4.64
CA PRO A 3 1.19 -27.85 5.76
C PRO A 3 2.08 -26.65 6.08
N ARG A 4 1.47 -25.49 6.30
CA ARG A 4 2.18 -24.30 6.79
C ARG A 4 2.89 -24.72 8.08
N SER A 5 4.22 -24.77 8.06
CA SER A 5 5.01 -24.98 9.27
C SER A 5 4.72 -23.79 10.17
N SER A 6 3.81 -23.93 11.11
CA SER A 6 3.67 -23.00 12.22
C SER A 6 4.95 -23.14 13.05
N ALA A 7 5.88 -22.21 12.87
CA ALA A 7 6.93 -22.07 13.87
C ALA A 7 6.22 -21.86 15.21
N GLU A 8 6.39 -22.77 16.16
CA GLU A 8 5.80 -22.58 17.48
C GLU A 8 6.40 -21.32 18.12
N GLY A 9 5.57 -20.30 18.36
CA GLY A 9 5.97 -19.09 19.04
C GLY A 9 6.43 -17.93 18.14
N VAL A 10 6.63 -16.78 18.76
CA VAL A 10 7.06 -15.52 18.15
C VAL A 10 8.37 -15.04 18.75
N VAL A 11 9.27 -14.49 17.94
CA VAL A 11 10.57 -13.99 18.39
C VAL A 11 10.48 -12.53 18.77
N VAL A 12 11.04 -12.17 19.90
CA VAL A 12 11.13 -10.80 20.41
C VAL A 12 12.30 -10.08 19.72
N ALA A 13 12.00 -9.03 18.95
CA ALA A 13 13.01 -8.19 18.33
C ALA A 13 13.59 -7.16 19.31
N SER A 14 12.71 -6.50 20.06
CA SER A 14 13.13 -5.52 21.09
C SER A 14 12.20 -5.51 22.29
N VAL A 15 12.73 -5.05 23.44
CA VAL A 15 11.97 -4.83 24.66
C VAL A 15 12.29 -3.43 25.18
N ARG A 16 11.29 -2.57 25.26
CA ARG A 16 11.44 -1.20 25.72
C ARG A 16 11.71 -1.16 27.24
N ALA A 17 12.72 -0.41 27.65
CA ALA A 17 13.07 -0.23 29.06
C ALA A 17 11.88 0.33 29.87
N ARG A 18 11.82 -0.03 31.14
CA ARG A 18 10.80 0.41 32.12
C ARG A 18 9.36 -0.03 31.77
N THR A 19 9.20 -1.12 31.02
CA THR A 19 7.91 -1.76 30.73
C THR A 19 7.71 -3.02 31.57
N ALA A 20 6.46 -3.53 31.60
CA ALA A 20 6.14 -4.78 32.31
C ALA A 20 6.96 -5.97 31.76
N ALA A 21 7.15 -6.03 30.45
CA ALA A 21 7.97 -7.07 29.81
C ALA A 21 9.44 -7.02 30.25
N ALA A 22 10.03 -5.81 30.26
CA ALA A 22 11.42 -5.63 30.72
C ALA A 22 11.57 -6.02 32.21
N THR A 23 10.62 -5.61 33.06
CA THR A 23 10.61 -5.92 34.50
C THR A 23 10.48 -7.42 34.74
N ALA A 24 9.70 -8.14 33.92
CA ALA A 24 9.57 -9.58 34.00
C ALA A 24 10.78 -10.35 33.44
N GLY A 25 11.76 -9.66 32.85
CA GLY A 25 12.99 -10.26 32.35
C GLY A 25 12.87 -10.81 30.93
N LEU A 26 11.86 -10.40 30.12
CA LEU A 26 11.81 -10.70 28.70
C LEU A 26 12.93 -9.95 27.96
N ARG A 27 13.57 -10.60 26.97
CA ARG A 27 14.76 -10.08 26.28
C ARG A 27 14.64 -10.20 24.77
N PRO A 28 15.33 -9.36 24.00
CA PRO A 28 15.52 -9.59 22.55
C PRO A 28 16.10 -10.98 22.30
N GLY A 29 15.60 -11.66 21.28
CA GLY A 29 15.96 -13.04 20.94
C GLY A 29 15.12 -14.11 21.64
N ASP A 30 14.37 -13.78 22.68
CA ASP A 30 13.44 -14.73 23.31
C ASP A 30 12.35 -15.16 22.32
N ARG A 31 12.02 -16.45 22.35
CA ARG A 31 10.86 -17.00 21.61
C ARG A 31 9.71 -17.21 22.58
N VAL A 32 8.64 -16.42 22.44
CA VAL A 32 7.43 -16.59 23.26
C VAL A 32 6.57 -17.66 22.62
N LEU A 33 6.43 -18.80 23.32
CA LEU A 33 5.70 -19.97 22.84
C LEU A 33 4.21 -19.94 23.17
N ALA A 34 3.87 -19.41 24.35
CA ALA A 34 2.48 -19.33 24.81
C ALA A 34 2.27 -18.15 25.76
N ILE A 35 1.02 -17.65 25.80
CA ILE A 35 0.51 -16.66 26.76
C ILE A 35 -0.72 -17.25 27.44
N ASN A 36 -0.75 -17.26 28.78
CA ASN A 36 -1.86 -17.82 29.59
C ASN A 36 -2.29 -19.23 29.14
N GLY A 37 -1.34 -20.06 28.70
CA GLY A 37 -1.59 -21.41 28.23
C GLY A 37 -2.01 -21.50 26.75
N HIS A 38 -2.24 -20.38 26.05
CA HIS A 38 -2.56 -20.35 24.62
C HIS A 38 -1.28 -20.33 23.80
N ALA A 39 -1.06 -21.35 22.98
CA ALA A 39 0.08 -21.41 22.07
C ALA A 39 0.00 -20.31 21.02
N LEU A 40 1.15 -19.70 20.71
CA LEU A 40 1.24 -18.60 19.75
C LEU A 40 1.69 -19.10 18.39
N ARG A 41 0.99 -18.71 17.34
CA ARG A 41 1.32 -18.99 15.94
C ARG A 41 2.04 -17.81 15.27
N ASP A 42 1.73 -16.58 15.71
CA ASP A 42 2.21 -15.34 15.10
C ASP A 42 1.96 -14.10 15.98
N ALA A 43 2.31 -12.93 15.46
CA ALA A 43 2.16 -11.65 16.15
C ALA A 43 0.70 -11.29 16.49
N ILE A 44 -0.27 -11.82 15.73
CA ILE A 44 -1.69 -11.59 16.04
C ILE A 44 -2.09 -12.33 17.32
N ASP A 45 -1.71 -13.62 17.43
CA ASP A 45 -1.96 -14.38 18.66
C ASP A 45 -1.27 -13.72 19.86
N PHE A 46 -0.04 -13.21 19.68
CA PHE A 46 0.66 -12.49 20.75
C PHE A 46 -0.11 -11.25 21.21
N ARG A 47 -0.62 -10.46 20.29
CA ARG A 47 -1.41 -9.25 20.61
C ARG A 47 -2.76 -9.61 21.23
N PHE A 48 -3.43 -10.62 20.68
CA PHE A 48 -4.76 -11.05 21.11
C PHE A 48 -4.71 -11.61 22.54
N HIS A 49 -3.85 -12.60 22.80
CA HIS A 49 -3.71 -13.18 24.14
C HIS A 49 -2.89 -12.31 25.11
N GLY A 50 -2.14 -11.34 24.58
CA GLY A 50 -1.40 -10.33 25.36
C GLY A 50 -2.28 -9.18 25.86
N GLY A 51 -3.60 -9.22 25.66
CA GLY A 51 -4.54 -8.16 26.04
C GLY A 51 -4.74 -8.01 27.55
N ASP A 52 -4.58 -9.08 28.34
CA ASP A 52 -4.84 -9.14 29.75
C ASP A 52 -3.86 -8.31 30.61
N GLU A 53 -4.30 -7.96 31.82
CA GLU A 53 -3.45 -7.24 32.80
C GLU A 53 -2.39 -8.15 33.45
N ARG A 54 -2.68 -9.43 33.56
CA ARG A 54 -1.78 -10.45 34.12
C ARG A 54 -1.53 -11.51 33.08
N LEU A 55 -0.25 -11.70 32.74
CA LEU A 55 0.18 -12.64 31.71
C LEU A 55 1.18 -13.64 32.28
N ALA A 56 0.98 -14.90 31.95
CA ALA A 56 1.93 -15.97 32.16
C ALA A 56 2.52 -16.37 30.78
N LEU A 57 3.79 -16.06 30.56
CA LEU A 57 4.48 -16.39 29.31
C LEU A 57 5.27 -17.68 29.45
N SER A 58 5.16 -18.56 28.47
CA SER A 58 6.13 -19.62 28.23
C SER A 58 7.13 -19.15 27.19
N VAL A 59 8.40 -19.06 27.55
CA VAL A 59 9.45 -18.48 26.72
C VAL A 59 10.57 -19.50 26.53
N GLU A 60 11.07 -19.64 25.32
CA GLU A 60 12.30 -20.37 25.02
C GLU A 60 13.46 -19.40 24.85
N ARG A 61 14.55 -19.63 25.58
CA ARG A 61 15.79 -18.89 25.54
C ARG A 61 16.97 -19.84 25.60
N ASP A 62 17.90 -19.77 24.66
CA ASP A 62 19.09 -20.64 24.59
C ASP A 62 18.75 -22.14 24.68
N GLY A 63 17.61 -22.54 24.07
CA GLY A 63 17.10 -23.92 24.08
C GLY A 63 16.42 -24.34 25.39
N ALA A 64 16.37 -23.49 26.42
CA ALA A 64 15.70 -23.79 27.70
C ALA A 64 14.33 -23.05 27.78
N ARG A 65 13.35 -23.72 28.41
CA ARG A 65 12.01 -23.12 28.64
C ARG A 65 11.99 -22.37 29.98
N HIS A 66 11.47 -21.15 29.94
CA HIS A 66 11.30 -20.27 31.09
C HIS A 66 9.83 -19.86 31.22
N ALA A 67 9.36 -19.75 32.46
CA ALA A 67 8.05 -19.18 32.76
C ALA A 67 8.25 -17.76 33.31
N LEU A 68 7.70 -16.77 32.61
CA LEU A 68 7.72 -15.37 33.05
C LEU A 68 6.31 -14.93 33.42
N ARG A 69 6.17 -14.12 34.46
CA ARG A 69 4.90 -13.53 34.86
C ARG A 69 5.01 -12.01 34.78
N LEU A 70 4.06 -11.39 34.08
CA LEU A 70 3.95 -9.95 33.98
C LEU A 70 2.65 -9.47 34.58
N ALA A 71 2.69 -8.28 35.12
CA ALA A 71 1.49 -7.52 35.48
C ALA A 71 1.64 -6.11 34.92
N ARG A 72 0.57 -5.59 34.31
CA ARG A 72 0.53 -4.23 33.75
C ARG A 72 -0.77 -3.53 34.11
N ARG A 73 -0.78 -2.20 34.00
CA ARG A 73 -2.01 -1.41 34.13
C ARG A 73 -2.91 -1.65 32.92
N PRO A 74 -4.26 -1.55 33.07
CA PRO A 74 -5.17 -1.60 31.95
C PRO A 74 -4.73 -0.69 30.80
N GLY A 75 -4.73 -1.20 29.57
CA GLY A 75 -4.34 -0.44 28.39
C GLY A 75 -2.87 -0.05 28.24
N ALA A 76 -2.02 -0.37 29.23
CA ALA A 76 -0.59 -0.10 29.11
C ALA A 76 0.06 -1.03 28.06
N ASP A 77 0.91 -0.47 27.22
CA ASP A 77 1.69 -1.23 26.24
C ASP A 77 2.68 -2.18 26.95
N LEU A 78 2.81 -3.39 26.44
CA LEU A 78 3.81 -4.36 26.90
C LEU A 78 5.24 -3.89 26.62
N GLY A 79 5.43 -3.05 25.59
CA GLY A 79 6.73 -2.57 25.15
C GLY A 79 7.56 -3.63 24.45
N VAL A 80 6.93 -4.56 23.77
CA VAL A 80 7.57 -5.65 23.04
C VAL A 80 7.37 -5.43 21.55
N GLU A 81 8.45 -5.43 20.79
CA GLU A 81 8.43 -5.52 19.33
C GLU A 81 8.80 -6.95 18.93
N LEU A 82 8.10 -7.50 17.98
CA LEU A 82 8.32 -8.84 17.46
C LEU A 82 9.09 -8.77 16.14
N GLU A 83 9.88 -9.81 15.85
CA GLU A 83 10.46 -9.95 14.52
C GLU A 83 9.36 -10.04 13.46
N ALA A 84 9.59 -9.39 12.32
CA ALA A 84 8.70 -9.53 11.17
C ALA A 84 8.72 -10.98 10.65
N PRO A 85 7.58 -11.49 10.13
CA PRO A 85 7.54 -12.82 9.54
C PRO A 85 8.52 -12.93 8.37
N ARG A 86 9.20 -14.07 8.26
CA ARG A 86 10.11 -14.36 7.14
C ARG A 86 9.27 -14.66 5.88
N ALA A 87 9.85 -14.43 4.71
CA ALA A 87 9.16 -14.68 3.43
C ALA A 87 8.55 -16.09 3.30
N GLY A 88 9.19 -17.13 3.88
CA GLY A 88 8.65 -18.49 3.91
C GLY A 88 7.49 -18.74 4.88
N GLU A 89 7.20 -17.79 5.75
CA GLU A 89 6.10 -17.84 6.74
C GLU A 89 4.86 -17.10 6.25
N ILE A 90 4.96 -16.36 5.14
CA ILE A 90 3.88 -15.62 4.51
C ILE A 90 3.09 -16.56 3.58
N ALA A 91 1.77 -16.52 3.68
CA ALA A 91 0.91 -17.26 2.76
C ALA A 91 1.05 -16.71 1.33
N THR A 92 1.45 -17.59 0.41
CA THR A 92 1.68 -17.22 -0.99
C THR A 92 0.40 -17.39 -1.79
N CYS A 93 0.00 -16.38 -2.57
CA CYS A 93 -1.14 -16.41 -3.47
C CYS A 93 -0.95 -17.45 -4.58
N ALA A 94 -1.90 -18.38 -4.73
CA ALA A 94 -1.89 -19.40 -5.78
C ALA A 94 -2.49 -18.90 -7.11
N ASN A 95 -3.23 -17.79 -7.10
CA ASN A 95 -3.88 -17.24 -8.28
C ASN A 95 -2.88 -16.81 -9.36
N LYS A 96 -3.34 -16.82 -10.61
CA LYS A 96 -2.59 -16.37 -11.78
C LYS A 96 -3.35 -15.23 -12.47
N CYS A 97 -3.72 -14.21 -11.68
CA CYS A 97 -4.54 -13.10 -12.16
C CYS A 97 -3.97 -12.52 -13.46
N VAL A 98 -4.85 -12.27 -14.44
CA VAL A 98 -4.46 -11.75 -15.76
C VAL A 98 -3.78 -10.38 -15.67
N PHE A 99 -4.06 -9.63 -14.62
CA PHE A 99 -3.53 -8.29 -14.31
C PHE A 99 -2.42 -8.27 -13.26
N CYS A 100 -2.01 -9.42 -12.69
CA CYS A 100 -1.05 -9.45 -11.58
C CYS A 100 0.27 -8.79 -11.97
N PHE A 101 0.65 -7.73 -11.26
CA PHE A 101 1.86 -6.95 -11.54
C PHE A 101 3.13 -7.80 -11.34
N ILE A 102 3.13 -8.69 -10.34
CA ILE A 102 4.28 -9.57 -10.06
C ILE A 102 4.57 -10.52 -11.22
N HIS A 103 3.54 -10.98 -11.94
CA HIS A 103 3.74 -11.82 -13.12
C HIS A 103 4.34 -11.07 -14.32
N GLN A 104 4.33 -9.73 -14.28
CA GLN A 104 4.87 -8.85 -15.32
C GLN A 104 6.29 -8.36 -14.99
N LEU A 105 6.87 -8.78 -13.87
CA LEU A 105 8.24 -8.41 -13.52
C LEU A 105 9.24 -9.22 -14.36
N PRO A 106 10.28 -8.57 -14.94
CA PRO A 106 11.33 -9.27 -15.64
C PRO A 106 12.10 -10.18 -14.67
N LYS A 107 12.67 -11.26 -15.20
CA LYS A 107 13.51 -12.16 -14.41
C LYS A 107 14.82 -11.48 -13.99
N GLY A 108 15.37 -11.93 -12.87
CA GLY A 108 16.69 -11.48 -12.42
C GLY A 108 16.68 -10.28 -11.47
N MET A 109 15.52 -9.73 -11.16
CA MET A 109 15.42 -8.72 -10.12
C MET A 109 15.53 -9.34 -8.71
N ARG A 110 15.69 -8.53 -7.68
CA ARG A 110 15.79 -8.98 -6.29
C ARG A 110 14.57 -9.80 -5.85
N LYS A 111 14.81 -10.84 -5.05
CA LYS A 111 13.79 -11.81 -4.65
C LYS A 111 12.58 -11.20 -3.93
N SER A 112 12.78 -10.11 -3.19
CA SER A 112 11.70 -9.42 -2.47
C SER A 112 10.59 -8.88 -3.37
N LEU A 113 10.88 -8.54 -4.62
CA LEU A 113 9.88 -8.06 -5.58
C LEU A 113 8.94 -9.16 -6.08
N TYR A 114 9.31 -10.43 -5.92
CA TYR A 114 8.48 -11.55 -6.37
C TYR A 114 7.65 -12.17 -5.24
N VAL A 115 7.62 -11.55 -4.06
CA VAL A 115 6.74 -11.98 -2.96
C VAL A 115 5.30 -11.64 -3.34
N LYS A 116 4.50 -12.69 -3.51
CA LYS A 116 3.09 -12.61 -3.87
C LYS A 116 2.28 -13.17 -2.70
N ASP A 117 1.88 -12.30 -1.80
CA ASP A 117 1.13 -12.69 -0.62
C ASP A 117 -0.38 -12.81 -0.87
N ASP A 118 -1.04 -13.67 -0.11
CA ASP A 118 -2.50 -13.74 0.06
C ASP A 118 -2.76 -14.09 1.54
N ASP A 119 -2.15 -13.32 2.44
CA ASP A 119 -2.07 -13.58 3.87
C ASP A 119 -2.98 -12.62 4.65
N PHE A 120 -4.05 -13.17 5.25
CA PHE A 120 -5.00 -12.37 6.02
C PHE A 120 -4.35 -11.62 7.20
N ARG A 121 -3.21 -12.09 7.70
CA ARG A 121 -2.46 -11.41 8.76
C ARG A 121 -1.86 -10.11 8.25
N LEU A 122 -1.30 -10.13 7.04
CA LEU A 122 -0.77 -8.92 6.41
C LEU A 122 -1.89 -7.97 6.01
N SER A 123 -3.04 -8.50 5.60
CA SER A 123 -4.23 -7.68 5.36
C SER A 123 -4.63 -6.92 6.61
N PHE A 124 -4.78 -7.61 7.74
CA PHE A 124 -5.15 -6.99 9.02
C PHE A 124 -4.09 -6.02 9.55
N LEU A 125 -2.80 -6.38 9.47
CA LEU A 125 -1.71 -5.62 10.08
C LEU A 125 -1.23 -4.43 9.24
N HIS A 126 -1.28 -4.56 7.90
CA HIS A 126 -0.62 -3.65 6.96
C HIS A 126 -1.51 -3.19 5.80
N GLY A 127 -2.76 -3.65 5.72
CA GLY A 127 -3.67 -3.26 4.65
C GLY A 127 -3.44 -3.96 3.31
N ASN A 128 -2.67 -5.07 3.28
CA ASN A 128 -2.47 -5.85 2.06
C ASN A 128 -3.78 -6.45 1.57
N TYR A 129 -4.03 -6.38 0.26
CA TYR A 129 -5.23 -6.94 -0.33
C TYR A 129 -5.11 -8.45 -0.52
N ILE A 130 -6.11 -9.19 -0.03
CA ILE A 130 -6.21 -10.65 -0.13
C ILE A 130 -7.38 -11.08 -1.00
N THR A 131 -7.23 -12.20 -1.70
CA THR A 131 -8.26 -12.69 -2.63
C THR A 131 -9.35 -13.50 -1.94
N LEU A 132 -9.10 -13.99 -0.75
CA LEU A 132 -9.93 -14.97 -0.01
C LEU A 132 -10.11 -16.31 -0.74
N THR A 133 -9.46 -16.57 -1.89
CA THR A 133 -9.64 -17.82 -2.64
C THR A 133 -9.00 -19.02 -1.94
N ASP A 134 -7.81 -18.81 -1.40
CA ASP A 134 -7.02 -19.87 -0.75
C ASP A 134 -7.20 -19.91 0.78
N LEU A 135 -8.14 -19.11 1.31
CA LEU A 135 -8.41 -19.04 2.75
C LEU A 135 -9.12 -20.30 3.23
N GLU A 136 -8.46 -21.04 4.15
CA GLU A 136 -9.02 -22.25 4.75
C GLU A 136 -10.11 -21.91 5.78
N GLU A 137 -11.00 -22.88 6.03
CA GLU A 137 -12.11 -22.68 6.99
C GLU A 137 -11.63 -22.36 8.42
N ALA A 138 -10.53 -22.98 8.84
CA ALA A 138 -9.91 -22.69 10.13
C ALA A 138 -9.38 -21.25 10.23
N GLU A 139 -8.86 -20.70 9.12
CA GLU A 139 -8.39 -19.32 9.04
C GLU A 139 -9.56 -18.33 9.07
N LEU A 140 -10.64 -18.64 8.34
CA LEU A 140 -11.86 -17.84 8.36
C LEU A 140 -12.50 -17.82 9.76
N THR A 141 -12.53 -18.95 10.44
CA THR A 141 -12.98 -19.06 11.84
C THR A 141 -12.13 -18.19 12.76
N ARG A 142 -10.80 -18.24 12.61
CA ARG A 142 -9.85 -17.42 13.37
C ARG A 142 -10.08 -15.91 13.15
N ILE A 143 -10.30 -15.47 11.92
CA ILE A 143 -10.61 -14.07 11.60
C ILE A 143 -11.83 -13.61 12.41
N VAL A 144 -12.87 -14.44 12.44
CA VAL A 144 -14.11 -14.14 13.15
C VAL A 144 -13.90 -14.15 14.68
N GLU A 145 -13.27 -15.17 15.23
CA GLU A 145 -13.04 -15.32 16.67
C GLU A 145 -12.14 -14.22 17.24
N GLN A 146 -11.07 -13.88 16.54
CA GLN A 146 -10.13 -12.84 16.95
C GLN A 146 -10.56 -11.44 16.49
N ARG A 147 -11.69 -11.31 15.79
CA ARG A 147 -12.24 -10.04 15.26
C ARG A 147 -11.19 -9.24 14.47
N LEU A 148 -10.52 -9.89 13.53
CA LEU A 148 -9.48 -9.27 12.72
C LEU A 148 -10.11 -8.31 11.71
N SER A 149 -10.17 -7.05 12.06
CA SER A 149 -10.87 -5.98 11.35
C SER A 149 -10.07 -4.67 11.42
N PRO A 150 -9.90 -3.92 10.32
CA PRO A 150 -10.43 -4.22 8.98
C PRO A 150 -9.62 -5.26 8.22
N LEU A 151 -10.24 -5.83 7.17
CA LEU A 151 -9.56 -6.60 6.12
C LEU A 151 -9.65 -5.86 4.78
N TYR A 152 -8.66 -6.05 3.94
CA TYR A 152 -8.60 -5.50 2.59
C TYR A 152 -8.76 -6.63 1.58
N VAL A 153 -9.80 -6.58 0.75
CA VAL A 153 -10.22 -7.71 -0.08
C VAL A 153 -10.19 -7.40 -1.57
N SER A 154 -9.40 -8.16 -2.31
CA SER A 154 -9.35 -8.17 -3.77
C SER A 154 -10.61 -8.81 -4.35
N VAL A 155 -11.58 -8.00 -4.74
CA VAL A 155 -12.87 -8.45 -5.30
C VAL A 155 -12.80 -8.59 -6.80
N HIS A 156 -12.45 -7.54 -7.51
CA HIS A 156 -12.33 -7.37 -8.96
C HIS A 156 -13.62 -7.55 -9.76
N ALA A 157 -14.46 -8.49 -9.41
CA ALA A 157 -15.83 -8.71 -9.90
C ALA A 157 -16.62 -9.55 -8.89
N THR A 158 -17.92 -9.32 -8.80
CA THR A 158 -18.85 -10.17 -8.02
C THR A 158 -19.45 -11.29 -8.87
N ASP A 159 -19.46 -11.16 -10.20
CA ASP A 159 -19.79 -12.25 -11.11
C ASP A 159 -18.76 -13.38 -10.96
N PRO A 160 -19.17 -14.61 -10.55
CA PRO A 160 -18.21 -15.68 -10.26
C PRO A 160 -17.45 -16.15 -11.51
N ALA A 161 -18.08 -16.15 -12.68
CA ALA A 161 -17.44 -16.59 -13.91
C ALA A 161 -16.39 -15.58 -14.38
N LEU A 162 -16.74 -14.29 -14.38
CA LEU A 162 -15.81 -13.22 -14.70
C LEU A 162 -14.65 -13.18 -13.69
N ARG A 163 -14.95 -13.27 -12.40
CA ARG A 163 -13.92 -13.28 -11.36
C ARG A 163 -12.96 -14.46 -11.52
N TRP A 164 -13.49 -15.64 -11.87
CA TRP A 164 -12.67 -16.82 -12.12
C TRP A 164 -11.69 -16.59 -13.28
N GLU A 165 -12.15 -15.97 -14.38
CA GLU A 165 -11.28 -15.60 -15.50
C GLU A 165 -10.23 -14.57 -15.09
N LEU A 166 -10.61 -13.52 -14.38
CA LEU A 166 -9.70 -12.46 -13.91
C LEU A 166 -8.61 -12.99 -12.99
N LEU A 167 -8.93 -13.94 -12.11
CA LEU A 167 -8.00 -14.58 -11.19
C LEU A 167 -7.11 -15.64 -11.86
N GLY A 168 -7.24 -15.85 -13.17
CA GLY A 168 -6.44 -16.81 -13.93
C GLY A 168 -6.87 -18.25 -13.72
N ARG A 169 -8.16 -18.47 -13.56
CA ARG A 169 -8.81 -19.78 -13.46
C ARG A 169 -8.30 -20.63 -12.28
N PRO A 170 -8.43 -20.13 -11.03
CA PRO A 170 -8.01 -20.86 -9.86
C PRO A 170 -8.75 -22.20 -9.73
N ARG A 171 -8.14 -23.15 -9.00
CA ARG A 171 -8.81 -24.40 -8.64
C ARG A 171 -9.85 -24.21 -7.54
N ALA A 172 -9.66 -23.21 -6.67
CA ALA A 172 -10.61 -22.83 -5.64
C ALA A 172 -11.80 -22.07 -6.22
N SER A 173 -12.89 -22.01 -5.47
CA SER A 173 -14.07 -21.22 -5.88
C SER A 173 -13.72 -19.74 -5.97
N ALA A 174 -14.18 -19.12 -7.06
CA ALA A 174 -14.06 -17.68 -7.26
C ALA A 174 -15.27 -16.89 -6.72
N GLU A 175 -16.25 -17.56 -6.13
CA GLU A 175 -17.39 -16.87 -5.48
C GLU A 175 -16.90 -16.04 -4.30
N ILE A 176 -17.21 -14.74 -4.30
CA ILE A 176 -16.75 -13.82 -3.28
C ILE A 176 -17.85 -13.37 -2.32
N LEU A 177 -19.07 -13.16 -2.82
CA LEU A 177 -20.17 -12.62 -2.04
C LEU A 177 -20.49 -13.46 -0.79
N PRO A 178 -20.59 -14.80 -0.85
CA PRO A 178 -20.85 -15.61 0.35
C PRO A 178 -19.79 -15.45 1.44
N ARG A 179 -18.52 -15.25 1.05
CA ARG A 179 -17.42 -15.00 2.00
C ARG A 179 -17.51 -13.62 2.63
N LEU A 180 -17.80 -12.58 1.83
CA LEU A 180 -18.00 -11.22 2.34
C LEU A 180 -19.22 -11.14 3.27
N GLU A 181 -20.33 -11.76 2.90
CA GLU A 181 -21.54 -11.84 3.74
C GLU A 181 -21.25 -12.50 5.08
N ARG A 182 -20.50 -13.60 5.08
CA ARG A 182 -20.12 -14.29 6.32
C ARG A 182 -19.26 -13.40 7.22
N LEU A 183 -18.27 -12.72 6.66
CA LEU A 183 -17.43 -11.78 7.40
C LEU A 183 -18.26 -10.57 7.91
N ALA A 184 -19.15 -10.04 7.08
CA ALA A 184 -20.06 -8.96 7.46
C ALA A 184 -20.98 -9.35 8.60
N LYS A 185 -21.60 -10.54 8.55
CA LYS A 185 -22.44 -11.09 9.64
C LYS A 185 -21.64 -11.25 10.95
N ALA A 186 -20.35 -11.51 10.87
CA ALA A 186 -19.46 -11.58 12.02
C ALA A 186 -18.98 -10.20 12.52
N GLY A 187 -19.39 -9.10 11.88
CA GLY A 187 -19.02 -7.74 12.27
C GLY A 187 -17.62 -7.32 11.79
N ILE A 188 -17.02 -8.04 10.84
CA ILE A 188 -15.71 -7.70 10.28
C ILE A 188 -15.88 -6.58 9.25
N ARG A 189 -15.15 -5.49 9.44
CA ARG A 189 -15.08 -4.39 8.47
C ARG A 189 -14.13 -4.76 7.34
N MET A 190 -14.50 -4.42 6.11
CA MET A 190 -13.73 -4.73 4.92
C MET A 190 -13.61 -3.51 4.00
N HIS A 191 -12.50 -3.43 3.28
CA HIS A 191 -12.29 -2.52 2.16
C HIS A 191 -12.13 -3.36 0.89
N ALA A 192 -13.04 -3.20 -0.06
CA ALA A 192 -13.03 -3.94 -1.32
C ALA A 192 -12.17 -3.21 -2.36
N GLN A 193 -11.45 -3.96 -3.21
CA GLN A 193 -10.69 -3.41 -4.32
C GLN A 193 -11.10 -4.05 -5.64
N VAL A 194 -11.20 -3.23 -6.67
CA VAL A 194 -11.35 -3.61 -8.07
C VAL A 194 -10.15 -3.08 -8.85
N VAL A 195 -9.29 -3.96 -9.34
CA VAL A 195 -8.33 -3.61 -10.38
C VAL A 195 -9.09 -3.58 -11.70
N LEU A 196 -9.28 -2.39 -12.24
CA LEU A 196 -10.09 -2.16 -13.44
C LEU A 196 -9.29 -2.50 -14.70
N CYS A 197 -9.78 -3.49 -15.44
CA CYS A 197 -9.23 -3.95 -16.70
C CYS A 197 -10.21 -3.59 -17.82
N PRO A 198 -9.95 -2.50 -18.59
CA PRO A 198 -10.88 -2.07 -19.64
C PRO A 198 -11.19 -3.15 -20.65
N GLY A 199 -12.49 -3.32 -20.95
CA GLY A 199 -13.02 -4.37 -21.82
C GLY A 199 -13.23 -5.73 -21.13
N LEU A 200 -12.95 -5.86 -19.82
CA LEU A 200 -13.19 -7.09 -19.04
C LEU A 200 -14.17 -6.86 -17.90
N ASN A 201 -13.81 -6.04 -16.91
CA ASN A 201 -14.62 -5.81 -15.71
C ASN A 201 -15.04 -4.35 -15.53
N ASP A 202 -15.02 -3.57 -16.60
CA ASP A 202 -15.55 -2.21 -16.69
C ASP A 202 -17.04 -2.15 -17.02
N GLY A 203 -17.59 -0.98 -17.24
CA GLY A 203 -18.98 -0.76 -17.64
C GLY A 203 -19.99 -1.47 -16.74
N ALA A 204 -20.86 -2.26 -17.33
CA ALA A 204 -21.93 -2.99 -16.62
C ALA A 204 -21.39 -3.98 -15.56
N HIS A 205 -20.21 -4.56 -15.76
CA HIS A 205 -19.60 -5.45 -14.79
C HIS A 205 -19.12 -4.71 -13.55
N LEU A 206 -18.53 -3.52 -13.71
CA LEU A 206 -18.16 -2.66 -12.59
C LEU A 206 -19.40 -2.19 -11.84
N GLU A 207 -20.43 -1.72 -12.56
CA GLU A 207 -21.68 -1.29 -11.95
C GLU A 207 -22.33 -2.41 -11.13
N ARG A 208 -22.43 -3.62 -11.70
CA ARG A 208 -22.92 -4.80 -10.98
C ARG A 208 -22.12 -5.05 -9.72
N THR A 209 -20.79 -5.05 -9.82
CA THR A 209 -19.90 -5.30 -8.66
C THR A 209 -20.14 -4.29 -7.56
N VAL A 210 -20.17 -3.00 -7.88
CA VAL A 210 -20.40 -1.93 -6.88
C VAL A 210 -21.77 -2.04 -6.25
N ARG A 211 -22.82 -2.33 -7.05
CA ARG A 211 -24.21 -2.46 -6.58
C ARG A 211 -24.45 -3.70 -5.74
N GLU A 212 -23.76 -4.81 -6.00
CA GLU A 212 -23.84 -6.05 -5.20
C GLU A 212 -23.02 -5.96 -3.91
N LEU A 213 -21.97 -5.10 -3.83
CA LEU A 213 -21.24 -4.82 -2.60
C LEU A 213 -21.95 -3.82 -1.68
N ALA A 214 -22.67 -2.86 -2.24
CA ALA A 214 -23.31 -1.78 -1.47
C ALA A 214 -24.27 -2.25 -0.37
N PRO A 215 -25.07 -3.33 -0.51
CA PRO A 215 -25.90 -3.87 0.56
C PRO A 215 -25.13 -4.38 1.78
N LEU A 216 -23.84 -4.65 1.63
CA LEU A 216 -22.97 -5.09 2.73
C LEU A 216 -22.41 -3.92 3.55
N HIS A 217 -22.68 -2.66 3.14
CA HIS A 217 -22.33 -1.49 3.95
C HIS A 217 -23.10 -1.52 5.29
N PRO A 218 -22.47 -1.17 6.44
CA PRO A 218 -21.15 -0.55 6.63
C PRO A 218 -19.99 -1.55 6.78
N HIS A 219 -20.24 -2.85 6.69
CA HIS A 219 -19.17 -3.85 6.84
C HIS A 219 -18.21 -3.86 5.65
N VAL A 220 -18.71 -3.85 4.41
CA VAL A 220 -17.92 -3.37 3.28
C VAL A 220 -17.98 -1.86 3.31
N ALA A 221 -16.93 -1.25 3.86
CA ALA A 221 -16.92 0.19 4.14
C ALA A 221 -16.63 1.02 2.90
N THR A 222 -15.78 0.54 2.01
CA THR A 222 -15.39 1.22 0.77
C THR A 222 -15.14 0.23 -0.36
N THR A 223 -15.28 0.72 -1.59
CA THR A 223 -14.87 0.01 -2.80
C THR A 223 -13.87 0.88 -3.55
N ALA A 224 -12.60 0.50 -3.53
CA ALA A 224 -11.51 1.14 -4.25
C ALA A 224 -11.50 0.62 -5.70
N VAL A 225 -11.52 1.52 -6.68
CA VAL A 225 -11.38 1.19 -8.11
C VAL A 225 -10.08 1.81 -8.62
N VAL A 226 -9.11 0.96 -8.92
CA VAL A 226 -7.78 1.37 -9.37
C VAL A 226 -7.52 0.87 -10.80
N PRO A 227 -6.88 1.65 -11.67
CA PRO A 227 -6.58 1.20 -13.01
C PRO A 227 -5.53 0.09 -13.01
N VAL A 228 -5.61 -0.80 -14.00
CA VAL A 228 -4.61 -1.84 -14.17
C VAL A 228 -3.25 -1.26 -14.54
N GLY A 229 -2.20 -1.64 -13.80
CA GLY A 229 -0.83 -1.33 -14.15
C GLY A 229 -0.26 -2.37 -15.14
N LEU A 230 0.23 -1.93 -16.28
CA LEU A 230 0.78 -2.79 -17.32
C LEU A 230 2.25 -2.48 -17.57
N THR A 231 3.10 -3.52 -17.53
CA THR A 231 4.50 -3.38 -17.94
C THR A 231 4.70 -3.86 -19.38
N ARG A 232 5.85 -3.50 -19.98
CA ARG A 232 6.26 -4.02 -21.29
C ARG A 232 6.63 -5.51 -21.29
N HIS A 233 6.76 -6.14 -20.11
CA HIS A 233 7.19 -7.53 -19.95
C HIS A 233 6.00 -8.50 -19.87
N ARG A 234 5.08 -8.40 -20.85
CA ARG A 234 3.82 -9.15 -20.87
C ARG A 234 3.68 -10.14 -22.04
N GLU A 235 4.74 -10.47 -22.74
CA GLU A 235 4.70 -11.26 -23.99
C GLU A 235 4.00 -12.62 -23.82
N ARG A 236 3.96 -13.16 -22.59
CA ARG A 236 3.37 -14.47 -22.26
C ARG A 236 2.09 -14.39 -21.45
N LEU A 237 1.55 -13.18 -21.27
CA LEU A 237 0.34 -12.95 -20.48
C LEU A 237 -0.82 -12.55 -21.40
N PRO A 238 -2.08 -12.75 -20.95
CA PRO A 238 -3.24 -12.30 -21.71
C PRO A 238 -3.15 -10.82 -22.08
N ALA A 239 -3.60 -10.48 -23.29
CA ALA A 239 -3.60 -9.08 -23.75
C ALA A 239 -4.54 -8.24 -22.86
N LEU A 240 -4.01 -7.15 -22.33
CA LEU A 240 -4.75 -6.13 -21.60
C LEU A 240 -4.35 -4.76 -22.14
N ARG A 241 -5.20 -3.78 -21.90
CA ARG A 241 -4.91 -2.38 -22.16
C ARG A 241 -5.22 -1.51 -20.94
N THR A 242 -4.66 -0.34 -20.90
CA THR A 242 -4.99 0.69 -19.90
C THR A 242 -6.25 1.45 -20.36
N LEU A 243 -6.82 2.25 -19.46
CA LEU A 243 -7.85 3.23 -19.81
C LEU A 243 -7.29 4.21 -20.85
N THR A 244 -8.14 4.65 -21.77
CA THR A 244 -7.91 5.87 -22.56
C THR A 244 -8.32 7.10 -21.72
N ASP A 245 -7.85 8.28 -22.11
CA ASP A 245 -8.21 9.55 -21.42
C ASP A 245 -9.74 9.77 -21.49
N GLN A 246 -10.38 9.42 -22.59
CA GLN A 246 -11.83 9.52 -22.75
C GLN A 246 -12.57 8.55 -21.80
N GLU A 247 -12.10 7.31 -21.68
CA GLU A 247 -12.67 6.32 -20.76
C GLU A 247 -12.48 6.74 -19.31
N ALA A 248 -11.30 7.29 -18.97
CA ALA A 248 -11.03 7.82 -17.63
C ALA A 248 -11.99 8.97 -17.29
N CYS A 249 -12.21 9.89 -18.23
CA CYS A 249 -13.16 10.99 -18.05
C CYS A 249 -14.61 10.48 -17.86
N ALA A 250 -15.05 9.53 -18.67
CA ALA A 250 -16.38 8.91 -18.56
C ALA A 250 -16.55 8.16 -17.23
N LEU A 251 -15.51 7.43 -16.79
CA LEU A 251 -15.50 6.71 -15.51
C LEU A 251 -15.65 7.65 -14.33
N VAL A 252 -14.94 8.80 -14.32
CA VAL A 252 -15.08 9.82 -13.27
C VAL A 252 -16.53 10.31 -13.19
N GLY A 253 -17.16 10.63 -14.32
CA GLY A 253 -18.56 11.06 -14.36
C GLY A 253 -19.52 9.99 -13.83
N THR A 254 -19.33 8.73 -14.25
CA THR A 254 -20.15 7.59 -13.81
C THR A 254 -20.04 7.38 -12.30
N VAL A 255 -18.81 7.34 -11.77
CA VAL A 255 -18.58 7.12 -10.35
C VAL A 255 -19.09 8.29 -9.51
N ALA A 256 -18.97 9.52 -9.98
CA ALA A 256 -19.54 10.69 -9.30
C ALA A 256 -21.08 10.59 -9.14
N ALA A 257 -21.77 10.07 -10.16
CA ALA A 257 -23.21 9.81 -10.08
C ALA A 257 -23.53 8.72 -9.03
N TRP A 258 -22.78 7.61 -9.03
CA TRP A 258 -22.94 6.55 -8.02
C TRP A 258 -22.63 7.05 -6.60
N GLN A 259 -21.58 7.85 -6.44
CA GLN A 259 -21.23 8.46 -5.15
C GLN A 259 -22.36 9.33 -4.60
N SER A 260 -23.02 10.11 -5.45
CA SER A 260 -24.18 10.94 -5.06
C SER A 260 -25.38 10.05 -4.64
N GLU A 261 -25.66 8.98 -5.37
CA GLU A 261 -26.69 7.99 -5.04
C GLU A 261 -26.39 7.31 -3.70
N PHE A 262 -25.16 6.81 -3.50
CA PHE A 262 -24.77 6.12 -2.28
C PHE A 262 -24.71 7.06 -1.08
N GLN A 263 -24.25 8.28 -1.25
CA GLN A 263 -24.28 9.29 -0.18
C GLN A 263 -25.69 9.51 0.34
N ALA A 264 -26.67 9.59 -0.55
CA ALA A 264 -28.08 9.75 -0.16
C ALA A 264 -28.66 8.51 0.53
N ARG A 265 -28.23 7.30 0.09
CA ARG A 265 -28.82 6.02 0.54
C ARG A 265 -28.09 5.42 1.73
N LEU A 266 -26.76 5.52 1.79
CA LEU A 266 -25.90 4.87 2.76
C LEU A 266 -25.25 5.84 3.75
N GLY A 267 -25.28 7.15 3.46
CA GLY A 267 -24.52 8.15 4.22
C GLY A 267 -23.01 8.13 3.91
N SER A 268 -22.59 7.42 2.88
CA SER A 268 -21.20 7.31 2.41
C SER A 268 -21.18 7.31 0.89
N ARG A 269 -20.11 7.86 0.30
CA ARG A 269 -19.84 7.77 -1.14
C ARG A 269 -19.54 6.36 -1.62
N PHE A 270 -19.05 5.51 -0.72
CA PHE A 270 -18.85 4.07 -0.86
C PHE A 270 -17.84 3.62 -1.92
N VAL A 271 -17.82 4.24 -3.12
CA VAL A 271 -16.89 3.89 -4.22
C VAL A 271 -15.93 5.02 -4.50
N PHE A 272 -14.63 4.70 -4.62
CA PHE A 272 -13.56 5.68 -4.78
C PHE A 272 -12.62 5.28 -5.91
N LEU A 273 -12.25 6.24 -6.76
CA LEU A 273 -11.27 6.05 -7.82
C LEU A 273 -9.87 6.40 -7.36
N GLY A 274 -8.87 5.66 -7.86
CA GLY A 274 -7.48 6.05 -7.74
C GLY A 274 -7.21 7.43 -8.33
N ASP A 275 -6.32 8.20 -7.70
CA ASP A 275 -5.94 9.54 -8.16
C ASP A 275 -5.44 9.53 -9.61
N GLU A 276 -4.82 8.43 -10.03
CA GLU A 276 -4.32 8.20 -11.39
C GLU A 276 -5.42 8.39 -12.44
N VAL A 277 -6.66 7.95 -12.17
CA VAL A 277 -7.80 8.10 -13.10
C VAL A 277 -8.12 9.59 -13.31
N TYR A 278 -8.14 10.38 -12.24
CA TYR A 278 -8.38 11.83 -12.34
C TYR A 278 -7.23 12.55 -13.08
N LEU A 279 -6.00 12.14 -12.79
CA LEU A 279 -4.81 12.72 -13.45
C LEU A 279 -4.81 12.41 -14.93
N GLN A 280 -5.14 11.18 -15.32
CA GLN A 280 -5.25 10.76 -16.73
C GLN A 280 -6.39 11.48 -17.45
N ALA A 281 -7.53 11.63 -16.80
CA ALA A 281 -8.67 12.38 -17.32
C ALA A 281 -8.44 13.91 -17.41
N ALA A 282 -7.30 14.40 -16.89
CA ALA A 282 -7.01 15.81 -16.71
C ALA A 282 -8.11 16.59 -15.93
N LEU A 283 -8.80 15.90 -15.03
CA LEU A 283 -9.88 16.46 -14.21
C LEU A 283 -9.37 16.90 -12.83
N PRO A 284 -10.08 17.84 -12.17
CA PRO A 284 -9.81 18.19 -10.78
C PRO A 284 -9.98 16.96 -9.86
N LEU A 285 -9.09 16.82 -8.88
CA LEU A 285 -9.27 15.86 -7.81
C LEU A 285 -10.43 16.27 -6.90
N PRO A 286 -11.18 15.33 -6.32
CA PRO A 286 -12.19 15.62 -5.31
C PRO A 286 -11.62 16.43 -4.14
N GLU A 287 -12.44 17.17 -3.43
CA GLU A 287 -12.06 17.83 -2.19
C GLU A 287 -11.82 16.84 -1.06
N ALA A 288 -11.09 17.24 -0.01
CA ALA A 288 -10.61 16.34 1.04
C ALA A 288 -11.74 15.59 1.78
N ASP A 289 -12.88 16.24 1.99
CA ASP A 289 -14.06 15.65 2.62
C ASP A 289 -14.71 14.55 1.78
N ALA A 290 -14.56 14.62 0.45
CA ALA A 290 -15.06 13.60 -0.47
C ALA A 290 -14.36 12.23 -0.32
N TYR A 291 -13.18 12.19 0.28
CA TYR A 291 -12.44 10.93 0.53
C TYR A 291 -12.79 10.25 1.88
N GLU A 292 -13.72 10.82 2.65
CA GLU A 292 -14.27 10.24 3.89
C GLU A 292 -13.20 9.72 4.86
N GLY A 293 -12.17 10.54 5.11
CA GLY A 293 -11.08 10.21 6.02
C GLY A 293 -9.91 9.45 5.40
N PHE A 294 -9.89 9.25 4.07
CA PHE A 294 -8.78 8.61 3.35
C PHE A 294 -8.49 7.17 3.77
N ALA A 295 -9.54 6.39 4.04
CA ALA A 295 -9.42 5.03 4.57
C ALA A 295 -8.66 4.05 3.65
N VAL A 296 -8.57 4.34 2.35
CA VAL A 296 -7.90 3.52 1.31
C VAL A 296 -6.81 4.31 0.58
N ALA A 297 -6.11 5.19 1.29
CA ALA A 297 -5.05 6.02 0.73
C ALA A 297 -3.88 5.18 0.17
N GLU A 298 -3.61 4.02 0.75
CA GLU A 298 -2.55 3.09 0.30
C GLU A 298 -2.79 2.60 -1.15
N ASP A 299 -4.04 2.64 -1.64
CA ASP A 299 -4.39 2.36 -3.03
C ASP A 299 -4.14 3.54 -3.99
N GLY A 300 -3.50 4.60 -3.53
CA GLY A 300 -3.35 5.82 -4.33
C GLY A 300 -4.63 6.64 -4.44
N ILE A 301 -5.53 6.55 -3.45
CA ILE A 301 -6.81 7.27 -3.41
C ILE A 301 -6.71 8.45 -2.45
N GLY A 302 -6.66 9.66 -2.99
CA GLY A 302 -6.57 10.89 -2.22
C GLY A 302 -5.16 11.25 -1.73
N LEU A 303 -4.12 10.50 -2.12
CA LEU A 303 -2.74 10.83 -1.76
C LEU A 303 -2.31 12.17 -2.32
N VAL A 304 -2.66 12.44 -3.57
CA VAL A 304 -2.32 13.72 -4.23
C VAL A 304 -3.04 14.88 -3.53
N ARG A 305 -4.33 14.76 -3.22
CA ARG A 305 -5.08 15.77 -2.48
C ARG A 305 -4.46 16.03 -1.10
N ARG A 306 -4.19 14.99 -0.33
CA ARG A 306 -3.54 15.11 1.00
C ARG A 306 -2.22 15.85 0.93
N PHE A 307 -1.40 15.51 -0.08
CA PHE A 307 -0.09 16.11 -0.29
C PHE A 307 -0.21 17.61 -0.64
N GLU A 308 -1.03 17.95 -1.65
CA GLU A 308 -1.19 19.33 -2.11
C GLU A 308 -1.80 20.24 -1.04
N ASP A 309 -2.86 19.79 -0.36
CA ASP A 309 -3.45 20.52 0.77
C ASP A 309 -2.46 20.68 1.93
N GLY A 310 -1.63 19.65 2.12
CA GLY A 310 -0.55 19.68 3.10
C GLY A 310 0.51 20.72 2.77
N VAL A 311 0.93 20.83 1.50
CA VAL A 311 1.87 21.85 1.02
C VAL A 311 1.29 23.25 1.20
N GLU A 312 0.02 23.45 0.84
CA GLU A 312 -0.66 24.72 1.01
C GLU A 312 -0.74 25.14 2.49
N ARG A 313 -1.12 24.20 3.38
CA ARG A 313 -1.13 24.46 4.83
C ARG A 313 0.26 24.76 5.38
N ALA A 314 1.28 24.03 4.95
CA ALA A 314 2.65 24.24 5.40
C ALA A 314 3.21 25.58 4.87
N ARG A 315 2.89 25.95 3.62
CA ARG A 315 3.23 27.23 3.01
C ARG A 315 2.66 28.42 3.79
N ARG A 316 1.36 28.37 4.15
CA ARG A 316 0.69 29.46 4.93
C ARG A 316 1.28 29.65 6.31
N ARG A 317 1.83 28.59 6.91
CA ARG A 317 2.48 28.65 8.25
C ARG A 317 3.91 29.14 8.22
N ARG A 318 4.51 29.25 7.04
CA ARG A 318 5.89 29.69 6.91
C ARG A 318 5.96 31.21 7.06
N ARG A 319 6.67 31.70 8.12
CA ARG A 319 6.73 33.12 8.48
C ARG A 319 7.65 33.96 7.59
N ALA A 320 8.64 33.33 6.94
CA ALA A 320 9.58 34.00 6.05
C ALA A 320 9.83 33.16 4.80
N ALA A 321 10.02 33.82 3.66
CA ALA A 321 10.54 33.16 2.46
C ALA A 321 12.02 32.88 2.68
N GLY A 322 12.41 31.60 2.69
CA GLY A 322 13.80 31.21 2.66
C GLY A 322 14.42 31.53 1.30
N ARG A 323 15.77 31.43 1.21
CA ARG A 323 16.45 31.56 -0.09
C ARG A 323 15.93 30.49 -1.05
N PRO A 324 15.54 30.83 -2.30
CA PRO A 324 15.24 29.86 -3.35
C PRO A 324 16.43 28.90 -3.56
N LEU A 325 16.10 27.62 -3.75
CA LEU A 325 17.08 26.62 -4.15
C LEU A 325 16.83 26.27 -5.61
N ASP A 326 17.87 26.41 -6.44
CA ASP A 326 17.82 25.98 -7.84
C ASP A 326 18.01 24.46 -7.91
N VAL A 327 16.91 23.71 -7.92
CA VAL A 327 16.94 22.24 -7.88
C VAL A 327 16.05 21.63 -8.95
N THR A 328 16.33 20.38 -9.29
CA THR A 328 15.50 19.56 -10.17
C THR A 328 14.80 18.49 -9.36
N LEU A 329 13.47 18.51 -9.31
CA LEU A 329 12.63 17.52 -8.65
C LEU A 329 12.31 16.37 -9.61
N VAL A 330 12.63 15.13 -9.23
CA VAL A 330 12.27 13.94 -10.01
C VAL A 330 10.84 13.53 -9.69
N SER A 331 10.04 13.27 -10.72
CA SER A 331 8.68 12.75 -10.59
C SER A 331 8.36 11.78 -11.73
N GLY A 332 7.41 10.88 -11.49
CA GLY A 332 6.79 10.10 -12.56
C GLY A 332 6.02 11.01 -13.53
N SER A 333 5.90 10.57 -14.78
CA SER A 333 5.39 11.40 -15.89
C SER A 333 3.98 11.92 -15.67
N LEU A 334 3.09 11.12 -15.04
CA LEU A 334 1.67 11.49 -14.88
C LEU A 334 1.46 12.63 -13.85
N TYR A 335 2.20 12.59 -12.73
CA TYR A 335 2.07 13.60 -11.68
C TYR A 335 2.93 14.86 -11.94
N ALA A 336 4.00 14.75 -12.72
CA ALA A 336 4.97 15.83 -12.94
C ALA A 336 4.35 17.18 -13.37
N PRO A 337 3.37 17.25 -14.30
CA PRO A 337 2.77 18.52 -14.69
C PRO A 337 2.02 19.20 -13.52
N ARG A 338 1.43 18.40 -12.64
CA ARG A 338 0.71 18.91 -11.48
C ARG A 338 1.69 19.37 -10.39
N LEU A 339 2.75 18.60 -10.14
CA LEU A 339 3.84 18.99 -9.25
C LEU A 339 4.50 20.30 -9.71
N ALA A 340 4.72 20.47 -11.00
CA ALA A 340 5.28 21.72 -11.54
C ALA A 340 4.39 22.93 -11.23
N ARG A 341 3.08 22.81 -11.40
CA ARG A 341 2.13 23.86 -11.01
C ARG A 341 2.14 24.15 -9.51
N LEU A 342 2.18 23.08 -8.69
CA LEU A 342 2.27 23.21 -7.25
C LEU A 342 3.54 23.96 -6.83
N VAL A 343 4.70 23.60 -7.38
CA VAL A 343 5.98 24.25 -7.09
C VAL A 343 5.98 25.71 -7.55
N ALA A 344 5.45 26.00 -8.74
CA ALA A 344 5.32 27.37 -9.25
C ALA A 344 4.43 28.26 -8.36
N SER A 345 3.51 27.68 -7.58
CA SER A 345 2.69 28.40 -6.61
C SER A 345 3.44 28.77 -5.32
N ILE A 346 4.62 28.21 -5.08
CA ILE A 346 5.43 28.48 -3.88
C ILE A 346 6.24 29.77 -4.12
N PRO A 347 6.00 30.84 -3.34
CA PRO A 347 6.70 32.10 -3.53
C PRO A 347 8.22 31.94 -3.44
N GLY A 348 8.91 32.42 -4.48
CA GLY A 348 10.38 32.37 -4.56
C GLY A 348 10.97 31.00 -4.92
N ALA A 349 10.18 29.97 -5.19
CA ALA A 349 10.74 28.69 -5.66
C ALA A 349 11.25 28.83 -7.11
N THR A 350 12.45 28.34 -7.37
CA THR A 350 13.07 28.27 -8.70
C THR A 350 13.28 26.84 -9.19
N ALA A 351 12.68 25.88 -8.49
CA ALA A 351 12.82 24.46 -8.80
C ALA A 351 12.09 24.09 -10.11
N ARG A 352 12.68 23.20 -10.86
CA ARG A 352 12.10 22.57 -12.05
C ARG A 352 11.67 21.14 -11.76
N VAL A 353 10.76 20.59 -12.56
CA VAL A 353 10.30 19.21 -12.40
C VAL A 353 10.71 18.38 -13.62
N ALA A 354 11.45 17.30 -13.37
CA ALA A 354 11.83 16.31 -14.36
C ALA A 354 10.74 15.23 -14.42
N ALA A 355 9.98 15.21 -15.52
CA ALA A 355 8.93 14.23 -15.81
C ALA A 355 9.56 12.95 -16.40
N VAL A 356 10.04 12.05 -15.54
CA VAL A 356 10.79 10.87 -15.97
C VAL A 356 9.85 9.82 -16.55
N ALA A 357 10.08 9.43 -17.79
CA ALA A 357 9.39 8.31 -18.43
C ALA A 357 10.02 7.00 -17.99
N ASN A 358 9.20 6.07 -17.51
CA ASN A 358 9.64 4.73 -17.15
C ASN A 358 9.89 3.89 -18.42
N ARG A 359 11.13 3.72 -18.79
CA ARG A 359 11.51 2.88 -19.94
C ARG A 359 11.71 1.43 -19.55
N PHE A 360 12.07 1.19 -18.29
CA PHE A 360 12.30 -0.16 -17.79
C PHE A 360 11.01 -0.98 -17.79
N PHE A 361 9.93 -0.46 -17.20
CA PHE A 361 8.64 -1.14 -17.18
C PHE A 361 7.72 -0.78 -18.35
N GLY A 362 7.97 0.30 -19.05
CA GLY A 362 7.13 0.83 -20.12
C GLY A 362 6.37 2.08 -19.72
N GLY A 363 6.03 2.92 -20.72
CA GLY A 363 5.48 4.25 -20.53
C GLY A 363 4.13 4.33 -19.83
N THR A 364 3.40 3.22 -19.72
CA THR A 364 2.15 3.14 -18.95
C THR A 364 2.36 3.06 -17.44
N VAL A 365 3.59 2.73 -16.99
CA VAL A 365 3.97 2.77 -15.58
C VAL A 365 4.54 4.15 -15.26
N SER A 366 3.75 5.02 -14.66
CA SER A 366 4.02 6.46 -14.54
C SER A 366 4.35 6.93 -13.12
N VAL A 367 4.38 6.03 -12.14
CA VAL A 367 4.61 6.37 -10.72
C VAL A 367 6.09 6.47 -10.38
N ALA A 368 6.46 7.42 -9.51
CA ALA A 368 7.85 7.64 -9.11
C ALA A 368 8.48 6.43 -8.40
N GLY A 369 7.69 5.69 -7.61
CA GLY A 369 8.14 4.52 -6.85
C GLY A 369 8.60 3.33 -7.71
N LEU A 370 8.33 3.35 -9.01
CA LEU A 370 8.74 2.31 -9.96
C LEU A 370 9.79 2.80 -10.98
N LEU A 371 10.37 3.98 -10.78
CA LEU A 371 11.48 4.46 -11.59
C LEU A 371 12.78 3.75 -11.22
N THR A 372 13.61 3.47 -12.23
CA THR A 372 14.97 2.99 -12.04
C THR A 372 15.94 4.17 -11.97
N GLY A 373 17.09 3.96 -11.33
CA GLY A 373 18.17 4.95 -11.33
C GLY A 373 18.65 5.27 -12.74
N GLU A 374 18.72 4.26 -13.61
CA GLU A 374 19.10 4.42 -15.02
C GLU A 374 18.11 5.29 -15.82
N ASP A 375 16.79 5.08 -15.64
CA ASP A 375 15.78 5.92 -16.30
C ASP A 375 15.85 7.37 -15.84
N ILE A 376 16.10 7.60 -14.55
CA ILE A 376 16.30 8.94 -13.97
C ILE A 376 17.57 9.56 -14.56
N ALA A 377 18.72 8.89 -14.50
CA ALA A 377 19.99 9.42 -15.01
C ALA A 377 19.90 9.78 -16.49
N ARG A 378 19.32 8.90 -17.30
CA ARG A 378 19.13 9.12 -18.74
C ARG A 378 18.24 10.33 -19.04
N HIS A 379 17.15 10.52 -18.30
CA HIS A 379 16.30 11.68 -18.48
C HIS A 379 17.02 12.97 -18.06
N LEU A 380 17.69 12.97 -16.91
CA LEU A 380 18.41 14.13 -16.40
C LEU A 380 19.52 14.59 -17.33
N ALA A 381 20.21 13.66 -18.01
CA ALA A 381 21.24 13.97 -19.00
C ALA A 381 20.69 14.75 -20.23
N THR A 382 19.39 14.76 -20.47
CA THR A 382 18.77 15.53 -21.57
C THR A 382 18.44 16.97 -21.18
N LEU A 383 18.51 17.31 -19.89
CA LEU A 383 18.15 18.65 -19.40
C LEU A 383 19.34 19.62 -19.55
N PRO A 384 19.09 20.88 -19.91
CA PRO A 384 20.17 21.86 -20.12
C PRO A 384 20.89 22.24 -18.82
N THR A 385 20.21 22.11 -17.68
CA THR A 385 20.78 22.32 -16.35
C THR A 385 19.98 21.57 -15.30
N LEU A 386 20.65 21.10 -14.25
CA LEU A 386 20.04 20.43 -13.10
C LEU A 386 19.94 21.33 -11.87
N GLY A 387 20.59 22.51 -11.91
CA GLY A 387 20.70 23.39 -10.76
C GLY A 387 21.71 22.88 -9.71
N GLU A 388 21.52 23.29 -8.46
CA GLU A 388 22.42 22.99 -7.34
C GLU A 388 22.34 21.51 -6.88
N ALA A 389 21.20 20.85 -7.12
CA ALA A 389 20.97 19.45 -6.74
C ALA A 389 19.78 18.84 -7.48
N VAL A 390 19.76 17.52 -7.55
CA VAL A 390 18.60 16.71 -7.93
C VAL A 390 17.92 16.21 -6.67
N VAL A 391 16.59 16.33 -6.60
CA VAL A 391 15.76 15.85 -5.49
C VAL A 391 14.96 14.65 -5.96
N VAL A 392 15.14 13.52 -5.30
CA VAL A 392 14.46 12.26 -5.60
C VAL A 392 13.51 11.91 -4.45
N PRO A 393 12.25 11.55 -4.72
CA PRO A 393 11.35 11.13 -3.65
C PRO A 393 11.77 9.77 -3.09
N ALA A 394 11.75 9.63 -1.76
CA ALA A 394 12.18 8.42 -1.05
C ALA A 394 11.45 7.15 -1.52
N VAL A 395 10.19 7.27 -1.97
CA VAL A 395 9.42 6.13 -2.52
C VAL A 395 10.06 5.48 -3.75
N ALA A 396 11.01 6.14 -4.44
CA ALA A 396 11.76 5.55 -5.53
C ALA A 396 12.86 4.58 -5.06
N LEU A 397 13.14 4.57 -3.76
CA LEU A 397 14.19 3.77 -3.14
C LEU A 397 13.59 2.67 -2.27
N ARG A 398 14.36 1.61 -2.04
CA ARG A 398 14.00 0.55 -1.12
C ARG A 398 14.32 0.95 0.33
N ASP A 399 13.35 0.77 1.25
CA ASP A 399 13.45 1.21 2.65
C ASP A 399 14.67 0.68 3.42
N ARG A 400 15.16 -0.54 3.10
CA ARG A 400 16.21 -1.19 3.90
C ARG A 400 17.62 -0.73 3.54
N ASP A 401 17.90 -0.52 2.28
CA ASP A 401 19.25 -0.27 1.75
C ASP A 401 19.35 0.97 0.86
N GLY A 402 18.24 1.67 0.67
CA GLY A 402 18.22 2.99 0.03
C GLY A 402 18.70 2.99 -1.43
N VAL A 403 18.44 1.89 -2.17
CA VAL A 403 18.78 1.79 -3.60
C VAL A 403 17.56 1.78 -4.50
N PHE A 404 17.69 2.19 -5.74
CA PHE A 404 16.66 2.11 -6.76
C PHE A 404 16.32 0.66 -7.13
N LEU A 405 15.31 0.47 -7.99
CA LEU A 405 14.88 -0.86 -8.43
C LEU A 405 15.94 -1.66 -9.20
N ASP A 406 16.86 -0.98 -9.85
CA ASP A 406 18.02 -1.51 -10.59
C ASP A 406 19.29 -1.60 -9.74
N ASP A 407 19.16 -1.53 -8.41
CA ASP A 407 20.21 -1.58 -7.41
C ASP A 407 21.24 -0.41 -7.49
N MET A 408 21.00 0.61 -8.34
CA MET A 408 21.77 1.85 -8.35
C MET A 408 21.55 2.61 -7.02
N SER A 409 22.60 3.16 -6.43
CA SER A 409 22.49 4.02 -5.24
C SER A 409 22.28 5.49 -5.61
N PRO A 410 21.78 6.34 -4.69
CA PRO A 410 21.75 7.79 -4.91
C PRO A 410 23.14 8.42 -5.15
N ALA A 411 24.20 7.81 -4.60
CA ALA A 411 25.58 8.23 -4.85
C ALA A 411 26.02 7.92 -6.27
N ASP A 412 25.68 6.74 -6.81
CA ASP A 412 25.94 6.38 -8.20
C ASP A 412 25.19 7.31 -9.15
N LEU A 413 23.93 7.63 -8.84
CA LEU A 413 23.16 8.61 -9.61
C LEU A 413 23.82 10.00 -9.57
N ALA A 414 24.28 10.47 -8.40
CA ALA A 414 24.96 11.74 -8.26
C ALA A 414 26.26 11.80 -9.11
N ALA A 415 27.02 10.70 -9.10
CA ALA A 415 28.22 10.57 -9.93
C ALA A 415 27.88 10.61 -11.44
N ALA A 416 26.79 9.96 -11.85
CA ALA A 416 26.35 9.91 -13.24
C ALA A 416 25.84 11.27 -13.76
N VAL A 417 25.20 12.09 -12.90
CA VAL A 417 24.61 13.39 -13.32
C VAL A 417 25.49 14.60 -12.98
N GLY A 418 26.55 14.43 -12.20
CA GLY A 418 27.51 15.46 -11.86
C GLY A 418 27.05 16.51 -10.85
N VAL A 419 25.93 16.29 -10.20
CA VAL A 419 25.39 17.17 -9.13
C VAL A 419 24.91 16.34 -7.93
N PRO A 420 24.86 16.91 -6.71
CA PRO A 420 24.36 16.21 -5.53
C PRO A 420 22.93 15.68 -5.73
N VAL A 421 22.66 14.46 -5.26
CA VAL A 421 21.32 13.87 -5.20
C VAL A 421 20.85 13.87 -3.74
N ARG A 422 19.67 14.45 -3.51
CA ARG A 422 19.02 14.51 -2.22
C ARG A 422 17.78 13.63 -2.25
N VAL A 423 17.70 12.67 -1.33
CA VAL A 423 16.51 11.85 -1.12
C VAL A 423 15.61 12.56 -0.13
N VAL A 424 14.34 12.71 -0.48
CA VAL A 424 13.38 13.51 0.30
C VAL A 424 12.07 12.70 0.44
N GLU A 425 11.58 12.63 1.66
CA GLU A 425 10.27 12.03 1.91
C GLU A 425 9.16 12.76 1.12
N PRO A 426 8.16 12.03 0.60
CA PRO A 426 7.04 12.63 -0.13
C PRO A 426 6.07 13.33 0.82
N GLU A 427 6.61 14.20 1.67
CA GLU A 427 5.88 14.96 2.67
C GLU A 427 5.84 16.46 2.33
N PRO A 428 4.73 17.16 2.67
CA PRO A 428 4.56 18.57 2.36
C PRO A 428 5.69 19.49 2.85
N ARG A 429 6.16 19.28 4.08
CA ARG A 429 7.23 20.08 4.67
C ARG A 429 8.58 19.78 4.03
N ALA A 430 8.81 18.52 3.69
CA ALA A 430 10.03 18.09 3.04
C ALA A 430 10.16 18.70 1.64
N LEU A 431 9.07 18.76 0.86
CA LEU A 431 9.06 19.47 -0.43
C LEU A 431 9.42 20.95 -0.24
N LEU A 432 8.79 21.65 0.70
CA LEU A 432 9.09 23.06 0.95
C LEU A 432 10.55 23.30 1.33
N SER A 433 11.15 22.40 2.11
CA SER A 433 12.56 22.46 2.49
C SER A 433 13.49 22.09 1.34
N ALA A 434 13.03 21.30 0.37
CA ALA A 434 13.80 20.92 -0.81
C ALA A 434 13.89 22.06 -1.83
N VAL A 435 12.84 22.90 -1.95
CA VAL A 435 12.80 23.99 -2.94
C VAL A 435 13.18 25.37 -2.38
N CYS A 436 13.22 25.51 -1.06
CA CYS A 436 13.65 26.74 -0.38
C CYS A 436 14.43 26.38 0.88
N SER A 437 15.59 27.02 1.11
CA SER A 437 16.33 26.87 2.37
C SER A 437 15.45 27.27 3.58
N ALA A 438 15.86 26.82 4.76
CA ALA A 438 15.30 27.40 5.99
C ALA A 438 15.53 28.91 6.02
N PRO A 439 14.58 29.71 6.60
CA PRO A 439 14.75 31.15 6.73
C PRO A 439 15.92 31.51 7.63
#